data_94b8fa87f0b34c6d93048286a4cbfc0a
#
_entry.id   94b8fa87f0b34c6d93048286a4cbfc0a
#
_cell.length_a   1.000
_cell.length_b   1.000
_cell.length_c   1.000
_cell.angle_alpha   90.00
_cell.angle_beta   90.00
_cell.angle_gamma   90.00
#
_symmetry.space_group_name_H-M   'P 1'
#
loop_
_entity.id
_entity.type
_entity.pdbx_description
1 polymer ?
#
loop_
_entity_poly.entity_id
_entity_poly.type
_entity_poly.pdbx_seq_one_letter_code
_entity_poly.pdbx_strand_id
1 'polypeptide(L)'
;MDSKDLKPYIHCQDLFKIYKIADLEVVALRGLDFEMNPGEIVALVGASGSGKSTLLNILAGYDSPSAGRVFVGNDNLLQISSKELINYRRRKIGFIWQQTGRNLFNYLSAEENIALPMMLNGISQSERDDRVLELMNLVGIESRRKHKPSQLSGGEQQRVAIAVALANSPPLLLADEPTGELDDSTASEI
;
A
#
# COMPACT_ATOMS: atom_id res chain seq x y z
N MET A 1 31.97 3.53 -0.76
CA MET A 1 31.24 3.74 0.50
C MET A 1 30.58 2.42 0.83
N ASP A 2 31.02 1.78 1.90
CA ASP A 2 30.54 0.47 2.28
C ASP A 2 29.05 0.51 2.66
N SER A 3 28.28 -0.39 2.10
CA SER A 3 26.82 -0.52 2.30
C SER A 3 26.41 -0.98 3.73
N LYS A 4 27.30 -0.92 4.69
CA LYS A 4 27.11 -1.46 6.05
C LYS A 4 26.54 -0.49 7.09
N ASP A 5 26.37 0.81 6.77
CA ASP A 5 25.91 1.83 7.74
C ASP A 5 24.55 2.47 7.46
N LEU A 6 23.80 1.99 6.45
CA LEU A 6 22.46 2.49 6.19
C LEU A 6 21.48 1.79 7.14
N LYS A 7 20.84 2.56 8.03
CA LYS A 7 19.71 2.03 8.81
C LYS A 7 18.64 1.48 7.85
N PRO A 8 18.10 0.27 8.11
CA PRO A 8 17.02 -0.27 7.30
C PRO A 8 15.83 0.70 7.30
N TYR A 9 15.14 0.79 6.15
CA TYR A 9 13.94 1.62 6.03
C TYR A 9 12.76 1.02 6.80
N ILE A 10 12.63 -0.31 6.76
CA ILE A 10 11.71 -1.07 7.63
C ILE A 10 12.57 -1.88 8.60
N HIS A 11 12.22 -1.81 9.88
CA HIS A 11 12.84 -2.62 10.92
C HIS A 11 11.76 -3.13 11.88
N CYS A 12 11.50 -4.43 11.83
CA CYS A 12 10.64 -5.15 12.75
C CYS A 12 11.51 -6.04 13.65
N GLN A 13 11.28 -5.99 14.94
CA GLN A 13 12.00 -6.79 15.93
C GLN A 13 11.01 -7.46 16.86
N ASP A 14 11.11 -8.79 16.94
CA ASP A 14 10.29 -9.63 17.83
C ASP A 14 8.79 -9.30 17.73
N LEU A 15 8.28 -9.15 16.49
CA LEU A 15 6.95 -8.64 16.21
C LEU A 15 5.89 -9.71 16.41
N PHE A 16 4.94 -9.47 17.32
CA PHE A 16 3.79 -10.33 17.56
C PHE A 16 2.49 -9.66 17.15
N LYS A 17 1.58 -10.46 16.60
CA LYS A 17 0.19 -10.07 16.43
C LYS A 17 -0.73 -11.21 16.84
N ILE A 18 -1.60 -10.91 17.80
CA ILE A 18 -2.60 -11.83 18.34
C ILE A 18 -3.97 -11.19 18.13
N TYR A 19 -4.83 -11.88 17.39
CA TYR A 19 -6.24 -11.51 17.25
C TYR A 19 -7.08 -12.25 18.28
N LYS A 20 -7.96 -11.52 18.97
CA LYS A 20 -8.95 -12.09 19.89
C LYS A 20 -10.32 -12.11 19.21
N ILE A 21 -10.85 -13.30 18.99
CA ILE A 21 -12.16 -13.53 18.36
C ILE A 21 -13.00 -14.32 19.36
N ALA A 22 -13.87 -13.63 20.09
CA ALA A 22 -14.58 -14.19 21.25
C ALA A 22 -13.57 -14.80 22.28
N ASP A 23 -13.70 -16.09 22.57
CA ASP A 23 -12.81 -16.81 23.50
C ASP A 23 -11.57 -17.44 22.82
N LEU A 24 -11.39 -17.21 21.53
CA LEU A 24 -10.27 -17.76 20.76
C LEU A 24 -9.17 -16.70 20.55
N GLU A 25 -7.92 -17.12 20.72
CA GLU A 25 -6.75 -16.33 20.35
C GLU A 25 -6.08 -16.93 19.11
N VAL A 26 -5.93 -16.10 18.08
CA VAL A 26 -5.22 -16.47 16.84
C VAL A 26 -3.92 -15.68 16.79
N VAL A 27 -2.80 -16.39 16.87
CA VAL A 27 -1.47 -15.79 16.76
C VAL A 27 -1.10 -15.72 15.28
N ALA A 28 -1.21 -14.53 14.70
CA ALA A 28 -0.92 -14.27 13.29
C ALA A 28 0.56 -13.99 13.03
N LEU A 29 1.26 -13.32 13.94
CA LEU A 29 2.72 -13.12 13.90
C LEU A 29 3.32 -13.61 15.22
N ARG A 30 4.47 -14.31 15.13
CA ARG A 30 5.11 -14.99 16.27
C ARG A 30 6.59 -14.65 16.34
N GLY A 31 6.93 -13.45 16.86
CA GLY A 31 8.32 -13.01 16.99
C GLY A 31 8.99 -12.82 15.64
N LEU A 32 8.34 -12.09 14.73
CA LEU A 32 8.88 -11.83 13.40
C LEU A 32 9.98 -10.76 13.47
N ASP A 33 11.17 -11.11 13.00
CA ASP A 33 12.24 -10.18 12.68
C ASP A 33 12.26 -9.96 11.16
N PHE A 34 12.23 -8.70 10.72
CA PHE A 34 12.22 -8.34 9.31
C PHE A 34 12.90 -6.98 9.10
N GLU A 35 13.76 -6.92 8.11
CA GLU A 35 14.43 -5.68 7.69
C GLU A 35 14.32 -5.49 6.18
N MET A 36 14.22 -4.23 5.76
CA MET A 36 14.22 -3.84 4.36
C MET A 36 14.97 -2.51 4.20
N ASN A 37 15.92 -2.46 3.29
CA ASN A 37 16.69 -1.24 3.02
C ASN A 37 15.98 -0.33 2.02
N PRO A 38 16.33 0.98 1.99
CA PRO A 38 15.83 1.88 0.96
C PRO A 38 16.16 1.38 -0.45
N GLY A 39 15.17 1.44 -1.35
CA GLY A 39 15.32 1.03 -2.75
C GLY A 39 15.25 -0.48 -3.01
N GLU A 40 15.02 -1.30 -1.99
CA GLU A 40 14.81 -2.73 -2.15
C GLU A 40 13.38 -3.05 -2.59
N ILE A 41 13.25 -4.15 -3.35
CA ILE A 41 11.98 -4.81 -3.67
C ILE A 41 12.00 -6.17 -2.97
N VAL A 42 11.02 -6.42 -2.09
CA VAL A 42 10.93 -7.64 -1.30
C VAL A 42 9.61 -8.35 -1.59
N ALA A 43 9.68 -9.63 -1.92
CA ALA A 43 8.52 -10.50 -2.05
C ALA A 43 8.32 -11.32 -0.76
N LEU A 44 7.13 -11.18 -0.15
CA LEU A 44 6.72 -12.00 1.00
C LEU A 44 6.06 -13.29 0.47
N VAL A 45 6.72 -14.42 0.65
CA VAL A 45 6.25 -15.72 0.17
C VAL A 45 5.86 -16.61 1.35
N GLY A 46 4.75 -17.32 1.23
CA GLY A 46 4.28 -18.24 2.26
C GLY A 46 2.85 -18.71 2.02
N ALA A 47 2.44 -19.76 2.72
CA ALA A 47 1.10 -20.33 2.63
C ALA A 47 0.01 -19.30 2.99
N SER A 48 -1.25 -19.56 2.58
CA SER A 48 -2.40 -18.77 3.05
C SER A 48 -2.47 -18.85 4.58
N GLY A 49 -2.77 -17.70 5.22
CA GLY A 49 -2.82 -17.60 6.68
C GLY A 49 -1.44 -17.49 7.38
N SER A 50 -0.32 -17.39 6.64
CA SER A 50 1.03 -17.26 7.25
C SER A 50 1.32 -15.87 7.82
N GLY A 51 0.37 -14.91 7.76
CA GLY A 51 0.52 -13.58 8.35
C GLY A 51 1.02 -12.49 7.39
N LYS A 52 1.15 -12.75 6.08
CA LYS A 52 1.61 -11.77 5.08
C LYS A 52 0.77 -10.49 5.09
N SER A 53 -0.55 -10.60 4.90
CA SER A 53 -1.47 -9.47 4.93
C SER A 53 -1.50 -8.79 6.31
N THR A 54 -1.29 -9.53 7.40
CA THR A 54 -1.17 -8.98 8.75
C THR A 54 0.05 -8.07 8.86
N LEU A 55 1.21 -8.53 8.37
CA LEU A 55 2.43 -7.71 8.35
C LEU A 55 2.22 -6.45 7.50
N LEU A 56 1.68 -6.59 6.27
CA LEU A 56 1.41 -5.46 5.39
C LEU A 56 0.47 -4.44 6.04
N ASN A 57 -0.60 -4.89 6.71
CA ASN A 57 -1.53 -4.02 7.43
C ASN A 57 -0.87 -3.28 8.60
N ILE A 58 0.04 -3.93 9.32
CA ILE A 58 0.81 -3.28 10.39
C ILE A 58 1.75 -2.22 9.78
N LEU A 59 2.51 -2.57 8.74
CA LEU A 59 3.41 -1.64 8.06
C LEU A 59 2.66 -0.45 7.45
N ALA A 60 1.44 -0.67 6.97
CA ALA A 60 0.57 0.42 6.48
C ALA A 60 -0.07 1.26 7.60
N GLY A 61 0.05 0.82 8.86
CA GLY A 61 -0.60 1.48 9.99
C GLY A 61 -2.13 1.28 10.02
N TYR A 62 -2.66 0.27 9.33
CA TYR A 62 -4.08 -0.11 9.41
C TYR A 62 -4.37 -1.00 10.60
N ASP A 63 -3.35 -1.69 11.11
CA ASP A 63 -3.41 -2.50 12.32
C ASP A 63 -2.22 -2.19 13.23
N SER A 64 -2.34 -2.53 14.51
CA SER A 64 -1.27 -2.36 15.50
C SER A 64 -0.75 -3.71 15.94
N PRO A 65 0.57 -3.90 16.11
CA PRO A 65 1.11 -5.12 16.68
C PRO A 65 0.69 -5.30 18.14
N SER A 66 0.68 -6.55 18.61
CA SER A 66 0.39 -6.87 20.01
C SER A 66 1.61 -6.69 20.90
N ALA A 67 2.82 -6.94 20.36
CA ALA A 67 4.10 -6.74 21.03
C ALA A 67 5.24 -6.64 20.00
N GLY A 68 6.44 -6.31 20.46
CA GLY A 68 7.63 -6.16 19.64
C GLY A 68 7.91 -4.70 19.28
N ARG A 69 8.66 -4.48 18.20
CA ARG A 69 9.01 -3.15 17.68
C ARG A 69 8.82 -3.10 16.19
N VAL A 70 8.31 -1.98 15.67
CA VAL A 70 8.16 -1.74 14.23
C VAL A 70 8.45 -0.27 13.91
N PHE A 71 9.45 -0.08 13.06
CA PHE A 71 9.84 1.22 12.54
C PHE A 71 9.73 1.22 11.02
N VAL A 72 9.21 2.32 10.46
CA VAL A 72 9.22 2.59 9.02
C VAL A 72 9.82 3.98 8.82
N GLY A 73 10.98 4.06 8.22
CA GLY A 73 11.81 5.24 8.24
C GLY A 73 12.09 5.70 9.67
N ASN A 74 11.62 6.89 10.03
CA ASN A 74 11.78 7.42 11.38
C ASN A 74 10.53 7.24 12.28
N ASP A 75 9.48 6.60 11.77
CA ASP A 75 8.22 6.45 12.51
C ASP A 75 8.21 5.15 13.33
N ASN A 76 8.01 5.26 14.63
CA ASN A 76 7.71 4.13 15.50
C ASN A 76 6.19 3.89 15.48
N LEU A 77 5.73 2.87 14.79
CA LEU A 77 4.28 2.62 14.60
C LEU A 77 3.56 2.19 15.89
N LEU A 78 4.28 1.80 16.94
CA LEU A 78 3.70 1.54 18.27
C LEU A 78 3.45 2.81 19.08
N GLN A 79 4.19 3.88 18.81
CA GLN A 79 4.16 5.11 19.59
C GLN A 79 3.57 6.30 18.83
N ILE A 80 3.27 6.11 17.55
CA ILE A 80 2.71 7.15 16.69
C ILE A 80 1.31 7.57 17.19
N SER A 81 1.08 8.87 17.33
CA SER A 81 -0.24 9.39 17.68
C SER A 81 -1.25 9.20 16.54
N SER A 82 -2.55 9.21 16.85
CA SER A 82 -3.60 9.08 15.82
C SER A 82 -3.51 10.14 14.71
N LYS A 83 -3.09 11.36 15.04
CA LYS A 83 -2.91 12.45 14.07
C LYS A 83 -1.71 12.19 13.15
N GLU A 84 -0.60 11.74 13.71
CA GLU A 84 0.61 11.39 12.96
C GLU A 84 0.37 10.16 12.09
N LEU A 85 -0.40 9.17 12.57
CA LEU A 85 -0.78 7.98 11.83
C LEU A 85 -1.61 8.30 10.58
N ILE A 86 -2.49 9.31 10.64
CA ILE A 86 -3.21 9.81 9.46
C ILE A 86 -2.24 10.39 8.44
N ASN A 87 -1.28 11.20 8.89
CA ASN A 87 -0.25 11.78 8.01
C ASN A 87 0.68 10.71 7.44
N TYR A 88 1.06 9.72 8.25
CA TYR A 88 1.85 8.57 7.83
C TYR A 88 1.17 7.84 6.66
N ARG A 89 -0.10 7.44 6.83
CA ARG A 89 -0.86 6.75 5.77
C ARG A 89 -1.03 7.58 4.51
N ARG A 90 -1.27 8.90 4.64
CA ARG A 90 -1.49 9.78 3.49
C ARG A 90 -0.24 10.07 2.68
N ARG A 91 0.91 10.19 3.35
CA ARG A 91 2.14 10.72 2.74
C ARG A 91 3.25 9.71 2.56
N LYS A 92 3.24 8.63 3.36
CA LYS A 92 4.37 7.70 3.39
C LYS A 92 4.03 6.33 2.81
N ILE A 93 2.72 6.01 2.66
CA ILE A 93 2.28 4.69 2.23
C ILE A 93 1.45 4.78 0.96
N GLY A 94 1.86 4.01 -0.05
CA GLY A 94 0.99 3.55 -1.13
C GLY A 94 0.56 2.13 -0.82
N PHE A 95 -0.73 1.82 -0.88
CA PHE A 95 -1.22 0.47 -0.61
C PHE A 95 -2.11 -0.02 -1.74
N ILE A 96 -1.81 -1.22 -2.24
CA ILE A 96 -2.60 -1.91 -3.26
C ILE A 96 -3.23 -3.12 -2.59
N TRP A 97 -4.56 -3.12 -2.46
CA TRP A 97 -5.32 -4.21 -1.89
C TRP A 97 -5.51 -5.34 -2.90
N GLN A 98 -5.58 -6.58 -2.42
CA GLN A 98 -5.93 -7.75 -3.22
C GLN A 98 -7.24 -7.54 -3.98
N GLN A 99 -8.29 -7.09 -3.29
CA GLN A 99 -9.57 -6.76 -3.91
C GLN A 99 -9.51 -5.39 -4.56
N THR A 100 -9.49 -5.34 -5.88
CA THR A 100 -9.41 -4.08 -6.66
C THR A 100 -10.51 -3.08 -6.27
N GLY A 101 -11.71 -3.55 -5.94
CA GLY A 101 -12.83 -2.71 -5.50
C GLY A 101 -12.57 -1.94 -4.18
N ARG A 102 -11.56 -2.31 -3.39
CA ARG A 102 -11.15 -1.56 -2.20
C ARG A 102 -10.26 -0.35 -2.51
N ASN A 103 -9.67 -0.33 -3.70
CA ASN A 103 -8.76 0.72 -4.12
C ASN A 103 -9.48 1.90 -4.78
N LEU A 104 -10.72 1.70 -5.25
CA LEU A 104 -11.42 2.64 -6.11
C LEU A 104 -12.80 3.02 -5.57
N PHE A 105 -13.15 4.29 -5.72
CA PHE A 105 -14.50 4.79 -5.50
C PHE A 105 -15.31 4.67 -6.77
N ASN A 106 -16.35 3.83 -6.77
CA ASN A 106 -17.15 3.47 -7.95
C ASN A 106 -17.90 4.65 -8.59
N TYR A 107 -18.14 5.74 -7.87
CA TYR A 107 -18.83 6.93 -8.36
C TYR A 107 -17.88 7.97 -8.98
N LEU A 108 -16.56 7.83 -8.79
CA LEU A 108 -15.51 8.67 -9.36
C LEU A 108 -14.98 8.05 -10.66
N SER A 109 -14.56 8.90 -11.60
CA SER A 109 -13.81 8.48 -12.78
C SER A 109 -12.39 8.01 -12.42
N ALA A 110 -11.66 7.42 -13.38
CA ALA A 110 -10.28 7.01 -13.19
C ALA A 110 -9.40 8.18 -12.74
N GLU A 111 -9.47 9.33 -13.44
CA GLU A 111 -8.69 10.52 -13.06
C GLU A 111 -9.05 11.06 -11.67
N GLU A 112 -10.35 11.08 -11.32
CA GLU A 112 -10.82 11.55 -10.02
C GLU A 112 -10.35 10.63 -8.89
N ASN A 113 -10.33 9.31 -9.11
CA ASN A 113 -9.76 8.35 -8.16
C ASN A 113 -8.27 8.62 -7.91
N ILE A 114 -7.48 8.84 -8.98
CA ILE A 114 -6.05 9.13 -8.88
C ILE A 114 -5.81 10.51 -8.21
N ALA A 115 -6.64 11.51 -8.51
CA ALA A 115 -6.51 12.85 -7.94
C ALA A 115 -6.86 12.92 -6.44
N LEU A 116 -7.75 12.04 -5.96
CA LEU A 116 -8.31 12.10 -4.61
C LEU A 116 -7.26 12.08 -3.49
N PRO A 117 -6.26 11.18 -3.46
CA PRO A 117 -5.22 11.17 -2.42
C PRO A 117 -4.44 12.49 -2.35
N MET A 118 -4.14 13.08 -3.50
CA MET A 118 -3.42 14.36 -3.61
C MET A 118 -4.29 15.52 -3.12
N MET A 119 -5.58 15.51 -3.45
CA MET A 119 -6.54 16.51 -2.97
C MET A 119 -6.62 16.49 -1.43
N LEU A 120 -6.67 15.30 -0.82
CA LEU A 120 -6.67 15.15 0.64
C LEU A 120 -5.36 15.62 1.31
N ASN A 121 -4.27 15.70 0.55
CA ASN A 121 -2.99 16.27 0.99
C ASN A 121 -2.86 17.77 0.73
N GLY A 122 -3.87 18.41 0.14
CA GLY A 122 -3.88 19.83 -0.14
C GLY A 122 -3.04 20.26 -1.35
N ILE A 123 -2.72 19.31 -2.25
CA ILE A 123 -2.01 19.62 -3.50
C ILE A 123 -2.90 20.47 -4.41
N SER A 124 -2.33 21.48 -5.06
CA SER A 124 -3.06 22.36 -5.97
C SER A 124 -3.67 21.61 -7.16
N GLN A 125 -4.73 22.17 -7.77
CA GLN A 125 -5.39 21.51 -8.89
C GLN A 125 -4.44 21.32 -10.09
N SER A 126 -3.67 22.32 -10.43
CA SER A 126 -2.72 22.24 -11.55
C SER A 126 -1.71 21.11 -11.35
N GLU A 127 -1.09 21.04 -10.16
CA GLU A 127 -0.14 19.96 -9.84
C GLU A 127 -0.79 18.57 -9.87
N ARG A 128 -2.06 18.47 -9.41
CA ARG A 128 -2.80 17.21 -9.47
C ARG A 128 -3.09 16.79 -10.91
N ASP A 129 -3.50 17.73 -11.76
CA ASP A 129 -3.84 17.45 -13.15
C ASP A 129 -2.62 16.94 -13.92
N ASP A 130 -1.45 17.57 -13.72
CA ASP A 130 -0.18 17.14 -14.31
C ASP A 130 0.22 15.74 -13.81
N ARG A 131 0.13 15.50 -12.49
CA ARG A 131 0.48 14.22 -11.90
C ARG A 131 -0.48 13.09 -12.30
N VAL A 132 -1.77 13.37 -12.40
CA VAL A 132 -2.76 12.40 -12.90
C VAL A 132 -2.41 11.96 -14.32
N LEU A 133 -2.10 12.92 -15.20
CA LEU A 133 -1.74 12.62 -16.58
C LEU A 133 -0.46 11.76 -16.66
N GLU A 134 0.57 12.14 -15.88
CA GLU A 134 1.81 11.37 -15.77
C GLU A 134 1.54 9.92 -15.34
N LEU A 135 0.76 9.73 -14.27
CA LEU A 135 0.46 8.39 -13.75
C LEU A 135 -0.39 7.56 -14.70
N MET A 136 -1.39 8.18 -15.36
CA MET A 136 -2.21 7.47 -16.35
C MET A 136 -1.38 7.00 -17.55
N ASN A 137 -0.43 7.82 -17.99
CA ASN A 137 0.51 7.43 -19.04
C ASN A 137 1.44 6.30 -18.56
N LEU A 138 1.95 6.39 -17.32
CA LEU A 138 2.84 5.38 -16.74
C LEU A 138 2.18 3.99 -16.71
N VAL A 139 0.90 3.92 -16.35
CA VAL A 139 0.16 2.65 -16.26
C VAL A 139 -0.62 2.31 -17.56
N GLY A 140 -0.51 3.13 -18.60
CA GLY A 140 -1.07 2.86 -19.94
C GLY A 140 -2.60 2.92 -20.05
N ILE A 141 -3.28 3.81 -19.29
CA ILE A 141 -4.75 3.92 -19.28
C ILE A 141 -5.28 5.33 -19.60
N GLU A 142 -4.51 6.15 -20.28
CA GLU A 142 -4.92 7.54 -20.62
C GLU A 142 -6.26 7.60 -21.35
N SER A 143 -6.52 6.66 -22.28
CA SER A 143 -7.77 6.58 -23.02
C SER A 143 -9.01 6.32 -22.13
N ARG A 144 -8.80 5.88 -20.89
CA ARG A 144 -9.85 5.56 -19.91
C ARG A 144 -10.07 6.67 -18.86
N ARG A 145 -9.46 7.82 -19.04
CA ARG A 145 -9.43 8.94 -18.09
C ARG A 145 -10.78 9.25 -17.45
N LYS A 146 -11.84 9.34 -18.27
CA LYS A 146 -13.19 9.70 -17.82
C LYS A 146 -14.08 8.49 -17.48
N HIS A 147 -13.59 7.26 -17.63
CA HIS A 147 -14.37 6.07 -17.32
C HIS A 147 -14.45 5.85 -15.81
N LYS A 148 -15.60 5.37 -15.35
CA LYS A 148 -15.79 4.91 -13.96
C LYS A 148 -15.37 3.45 -13.83
N PRO A 149 -15.04 2.96 -12.60
CA PRO A 149 -14.64 1.57 -12.40
C PRO A 149 -15.56 0.54 -13.04
N SER A 150 -16.88 0.74 -13.02
CA SER A 150 -17.84 -0.16 -13.64
C SER A 150 -17.75 -0.25 -15.19
N GLN A 151 -17.00 0.64 -15.81
CA GLN A 151 -16.78 0.70 -17.26
C GLN A 151 -15.38 0.21 -17.66
N LEU A 152 -14.59 -0.24 -16.70
CA LEU A 152 -13.21 -0.69 -16.85
C LEU A 152 -13.15 -2.21 -16.69
N SER A 153 -12.26 -2.86 -17.45
CA SER A 153 -11.89 -4.26 -17.19
C SER A 153 -11.17 -4.41 -15.84
N GLY A 154 -11.07 -5.63 -15.34
CA GLY A 154 -10.33 -5.90 -14.09
C GLY A 154 -8.89 -5.39 -14.13
N GLY A 155 -8.16 -5.65 -15.21
CA GLY A 155 -6.80 -5.15 -15.41
C GLY A 155 -6.72 -3.62 -15.50
N GLU A 156 -7.68 -2.96 -16.20
CA GLU A 156 -7.74 -1.49 -16.24
C GLU A 156 -8.03 -0.91 -14.85
N GLN A 157 -8.92 -1.53 -14.05
CA GLN A 157 -9.16 -1.13 -12.66
C GLN A 157 -7.90 -1.27 -11.81
N GLN A 158 -7.15 -2.37 -11.99
CA GLN A 158 -5.91 -2.59 -11.27
C GLN A 158 -4.84 -1.56 -11.63
N ARG A 159 -4.71 -1.18 -12.90
CA ARG A 159 -3.82 -0.10 -13.34
C ARG A 159 -4.21 1.24 -12.71
N VAL A 160 -5.52 1.55 -12.61
CA VAL A 160 -5.99 2.73 -11.85
C VAL A 160 -5.62 2.63 -10.37
N ALA A 161 -5.79 1.46 -9.73
CA ALA A 161 -5.44 1.24 -8.34
C ALA A 161 -3.95 1.45 -8.05
N ILE A 162 -3.08 0.98 -8.96
CA ILE A 162 -1.64 1.24 -8.89
C ILE A 162 -1.34 2.73 -8.98
N ALA A 163 -1.97 3.45 -9.92
CA ALA A 163 -1.81 4.89 -10.07
C ALA A 163 -2.28 5.65 -8.81
N VAL A 164 -3.40 5.24 -8.20
CA VAL A 164 -3.90 5.78 -6.93
C VAL A 164 -2.88 5.59 -5.80
N ALA A 165 -2.29 4.39 -5.69
CA ALA A 165 -1.29 4.10 -4.67
C ALA A 165 -0.01 4.95 -4.85
N LEU A 166 0.35 5.31 -6.08
CA LEU A 166 1.51 6.13 -6.42
C LEU A 166 1.25 7.64 -6.41
N ALA A 167 -0.01 8.08 -6.26
CA ALA A 167 -0.41 9.48 -6.45
C ALA A 167 0.42 10.47 -5.62
N ASN A 168 0.64 10.18 -4.35
CA ASN A 168 1.39 11.03 -3.42
C ASN A 168 2.92 10.75 -3.42
N SER A 169 3.45 10.01 -4.39
CA SER A 169 4.86 9.59 -4.44
C SER A 169 5.36 9.01 -3.11
N PRO A 170 4.68 8.00 -2.55
CA PRO A 170 5.00 7.47 -1.24
C PRO A 170 6.38 6.79 -1.25
N PRO A 171 7.19 6.95 -0.18
CA PRO A 171 8.47 6.26 -0.05
C PRO A 171 8.35 4.75 0.18
N LEU A 172 7.15 4.25 0.54
CA LEU A 172 6.88 2.82 0.69
C LEU A 172 5.61 2.43 -0.07
N LEU A 173 5.75 1.49 -1.00
CA LEU A 173 4.64 0.85 -1.68
C LEU A 173 4.45 -0.56 -1.12
N LEU A 174 3.25 -0.87 -0.67
CA LEU A 174 2.84 -2.16 -0.18
C LEU A 174 1.78 -2.74 -1.11
N ALA A 175 1.89 -4.01 -1.47
CA ALA A 175 0.93 -4.68 -2.33
C ALA A 175 0.58 -6.06 -1.75
N ASP A 176 -0.71 -6.29 -1.52
CA ASP A 176 -1.24 -7.56 -1.04
C ASP A 176 -1.86 -8.31 -2.23
N GLU A 177 -1.11 -9.25 -2.81
CA GLU A 177 -1.48 -10.05 -3.98
C GLU A 177 -2.04 -9.20 -5.15
N PRO A 178 -1.28 -8.22 -5.68
CA PRO A 178 -1.80 -7.19 -6.61
C PRO A 178 -2.33 -7.73 -7.93
N THR A 179 -2.06 -8.98 -8.27
CA THR A 179 -2.53 -9.65 -9.49
C THR A 179 -3.43 -10.85 -9.21
N GLY A 180 -3.78 -11.10 -7.94
CA GLY A 180 -4.50 -12.33 -7.54
C GLY A 180 -5.93 -12.48 -8.09
N GLU A 181 -6.55 -11.41 -8.56
CA GLU A 181 -7.89 -11.42 -9.18
C GLU A 181 -7.85 -11.33 -10.72
N LEU A 182 -6.66 -11.35 -11.32
CA LEU A 182 -6.47 -11.22 -12.76
C LEU A 182 -6.14 -12.55 -13.42
N ASP A 183 -6.48 -12.70 -14.69
CA ASP A 183 -5.99 -13.81 -15.51
C ASP A 183 -4.48 -13.68 -15.75
N ASP A 184 -3.83 -14.81 -16.07
CA ASP A 184 -2.36 -14.89 -16.20
C ASP A 184 -1.79 -13.92 -17.27
N SER A 185 -2.53 -13.67 -18.35
CA SER A 185 -2.10 -12.77 -19.41
C SER A 185 -2.09 -11.33 -18.93
N THR A 186 -3.17 -10.89 -18.28
CA THR A 186 -3.31 -9.55 -17.72
C THR A 186 -2.33 -9.33 -16.54
N ALA A 187 -2.14 -10.36 -15.69
CA ALA A 187 -1.19 -10.30 -14.58
C ALA A 187 0.25 -10.09 -15.05
N SER A 188 0.63 -10.64 -16.20
CA SER A 188 1.97 -10.50 -16.78
C SER A 188 2.24 -9.11 -17.38
N GLU A 189 1.21 -8.31 -17.63
CA GLU A 189 1.29 -6.96 -18.17
C GLU A 189 1.35 -5.86 -17.09
N ILE A 190 1.05 -6.23 -15.85
CA ILE A 190 1.04 -5.35 -14.68
C ILE A 190 2.31 -5.49 -13.87
#